data_5a716b5fe4fc6ed616641d0b27d960f1
#
_entry.id   5a716b5fe4fc6ed616641d0b27d960f1
#
_cell.length_a   1.000
_cell.length_b   1.000
_cell.length_c   1.000
_cell.angle_alpha   90.00
_cell.angle_beta   90.00
_cell.angle_gamma   90.00
#
_symmetry.space_group_name_H-M   'P 1'
#
loop_
_entity.id
_entity.type
_entity.pdbx_description
1 polymer ?
#
loop_
_entity_poly.entity_id
_entity_poly.type
_entity_poly.pdbx_seq_one_letter_code
_entity_poly.pdbx_strand_id
1 'polypeptide(L)'
;FCADKGMIWLDEHRMILMHAAAMSALRKELIDSVGIDQARRILTRMGYASGTRDAELAKKVRFGRSEQDAFVAGPQLHMLEGSVIVTPVKIEMDLTSGDFNGEFLWDNSYEAEVHVREYGQTTDPVCWMQIGYASGFTSAFMGRFILFKEVECAATGRNQCRIVGKPVEEWPDAHEL
;
A
#
# COMPACT_ATOMS: atom_id res chain seq x y z
N PHE A 1 15.50 -11.04 -14.07
CA PHE A 1 16.78 -10.64 -13.47
C PHE A 1 17.86 -10.62 -14.55
N CYS A 2 18.32 -9.44 -14.95
CA CYS A 2 19.46 -9.26 -15.85
C CYS A 2 20.61 -8.64 -15.04
N ALA A 3 21.21 -9.47 -14.17
CA ALA A 3 22.25 -9.02 -13.24
C ALA A 3 23.49 -8.46 -13.96
N ASP A 4 23.82 -9.00 -15.13
CA ASP A 4 24.87 -8.54 -16.03
C ASP A 4 24.64 -7.11 -16.58
N LYS A 5 23.39 -6.65 -16.61
CA LYS A 5 23.00 -5.30 -17.02
C LYS A 5 22.66 -4.39 -15.86
N GLY A 6 22.73 -4.86 -14.61
CA GLY A 6 22.32 -4.11 -13.42
C GLY A 6 20.84 -3.69 -13.46
N MET A 7 19.97 -4.52 -14.07
CA MET A 7 18.55 -4.20 -14.25
C MET A 7 17.68 -5.35 -13.76
N ILE A 8 16.63 -4.98 -13.01
CA ILE A 8 15.55 -5.87 -12.58
C ILE A 8 14.27 -5.36 -13.23
N TRP A 9 13.54 -6.25 -13.90
CA TRP A 9 12.28 -5.93 -14.55
C TRP A 9 11.18 -6.83 -14.04
N LEU A 10 10.02 -6.25 -13.76
CA LEU A 10 8.76 -6.91 -13.56
C LEU A 10 7.84 -6.48 -14.69
N ASP A 11 7.68 -7.36 -15.69
CA ASP A 11 7.11 -7.00 -16.99
C ASP A 11 7.82 -5.76 -17.60
N GLU A 12 7.14 -4.66 -17.82
CA GLU A 12 7.69 -3.40 -18.36
C GLU A 12 8.20 -2.45 -17.26
N HIS A 13 7.98 -2.77 -15.99
CA HIS A 13 8.35 -1.93 -14.86
C HIS A 13 9.78 -2.25 -14.41
N ARG A 14 10.63 -1.24 -14.44
CA ARG A 14 11.97 -1.36 -13.87
C ARG A 14 11.90 -1.30 -12.35
N MET A 15 12.36 -2.36 -11.70
CA MET A 15 12.40 -2.49 -10.25
C MET A 15 13.78 -2.14 -9.70
N ILE A 16 13.80 -1.76 -8.44
CA ILE A 16 15.02 -1.55 -7.66
C ILE A 16 14.91 -2.41 -6.41
N LEU A 17 15.93 -3.21 -6.15
CA LEU A 17 16.04 -3.93 -4.88
C LEU A 17 16.81 -3.06 -3.89
N MET A 18 16.16 -2.66 -2.82
CA MET A 18 16.73 -1.81 -1.77
C MET A 18 16.62 -2.49 -0.41
N HIS A 19 17.59 -2.22 0.46
CA HIS A 19 17.47 -2.62 1.86
C HIS A 19 16.37 -1.82 2.56
N ALA A 20 15.56 -2.45 3.42
CA ALA A 20 14.60 -1.74 4.27
C ALA A 20 15.24 -0.63 5.11
N ALA A 21 16.52 -0.82 5.51
CA ALA A 21 17.29 0.21 6.21
C ALA A 21 17.50 1.49 5.37
N ALA A 22 17.64 1.39 4.04
CA ALA A 22 17.76 2.57 3.19
C ALA A 22 16.42 3.33 3.11
N MET A 23 15.29 2.61 3.04
CA MET A 23 13.95 3.21 3.12
C MET A 23 13.70 3.83 4.50
N SER A 24 14.19 3.21 5.58
CA SER A 24 14.14 3.77 6.93
C SER A 24 14.88 5.10 7.01
N ALA A 25 16.12 5.15 6.49
CA ALA A 25 16.92 6.37 6.47
C ALA A 25 16.24 7.49 5.66
N LEU A 26 15.68 7.17 4.48
CA LEU A 26 14.91 8.13 3.69
C LEU A 26 13.69 8.66 4.45
N ARG A 27 12.94 7.76 5.09
CA ARG A 27 11.77 8.12 5.90
C ARG A 27 12.16 9.05 7.05
N LYS A 28 13.24 8.70 7.76
CA LYS A 28 13.75 9.51 8.85
C LYS A 28 14.15 10.91 8.36
N GLU A 29 14.91 10.99 7.28
CA GLU A 29 15.34 12.27 6.70
C GLU A 29 14.14 13.13 6.28
N LEU A 30 13.09 12.53 5.69
CA LEU A 30 11.86 13.25 5.36
C LEU A 30 11.19 13.81 6.62
N ILE A 31 11.04 13.01 7.67
CA ILE A 31 10.41 13.45 8.92
C ILE A 31 11.22 14.59 9.55
N ASP A 32 12.54 14.45 9.61
CA ASP A 32 13.42 15.45 10.22
C ASP A 32 13.46 16.76 9.40
N SER A 33 13.37 16.68 8.07
CA SER A 33 13.47 17.84 7.18
C SER A 33 12.17 18.61 7.02
N VAL A 34 11.01 17.91 6.91
CA VAL A 34 9.74 18.57 6.57
C VAL A 34 8.63 18.34 7.59
N GLY A 35 8.90 17.62 8.68
CA GLY A 35 7.95 17.24 9.71
C GLY A 35 7.10 16.03 9.33
N ILE A 36 6.54 15.40 10.36
CA ILE A 36 5.83 14.11 10.25
C ILE A 36 4.62 14.16 9.30
N ASP A 37 3.83 15.24 9.36
CA ASP A 37 2.62 15.36 8.53
C ASP A 37 2.94 15.48 7.05
N GLN A 38 3.96 16.28 6.70
CA GLN A 38 4.36 16.42 5.31
C GLN A 38 5.06 15.16 4.79
N ALA A 39 5.88 14.51 5.62
CA ALA A 39 6.51 13.22 5.30
C ALA A 39 5.43 12.15 5.03
N ARG A 40 4.40 12.06 5.87
CA ARG A 40 3.24 11.18 5.67
C ARG A 40 2.60 11.42 4.31
N ARG A 41 2.28 12.67 3.99
CA ARG A 41 1.65 13.02 2.69
C ARG A 41 2.52 12.64 1.49
N ILE A 42 3.85 12.83 1.58
CA ILE A 42 4.78 12.48 0.51
C ILE A 42 4.81 10.97 0.31
N LEU A 43 4.98 10.20 1.39
CA LEU A 43 5.07 8.74 1.33
C LEU A 43 3.74 8.11 0.89
N THR A 44 2.60 8.63 1.35
CA THR A 44 1.28 8.17 0.89
C THR A 44 1.12 8.39 -0.62
N ARG A 45 1.50 9.56 -1.15
CA ARG A 45 1.43 9.82 -2.60
C ARG A 45 2.39 8.96 -3.40
N MET A 46 3.58 8.68 -2.87
CA MET A 46 4.53 7.76 -3.49
C MET A 46 3.93 6.36 -3.61
N GLY A 47 3.35 5.85 -2.52
CA GLY A 47 2.66 4.57 -2.53
C GLY A 47 1.48 4.55 -3.49
N TYR A 48 0.65 5.61 -3.49
CA TYR A 48 -0.48 5.73 -4.40
C TYR A 48 -0.06 5.61 -5.88
N ALA A 49 0.99 6.31 -6.27
CA ALA A 49 1.52 6.25 -7.64
C ALA A 49 2.06 4.86 -8.00
N SER A 50 2.70 4.15 -7.05
CA SER A 50 3.15 2.76 -7.24
C SER A 50 1.98 1.81 -7.43
N GLY A 51 1.01 1.85 -6.51
CA GLY A 51 -0.18 1.00 -6.58
C GLY A 51 -0.99 1.20 -7.86
N THR A 52 -1.13 2.44 -8.34
CA THR A 52 -1.80 2.74 -9.61
C THR A 52 -1.14 2.02 -10.79
N ARG A 53 0.19 2.02 -10.87
CA ARG A 53 0.94 1.33 -11.93
C ARG A 53 0.79 -0.19 -11.84
N ASP A 54 0.80 -0.72 -10.63
CA ASP A 54 0.62 -2.16 -10.41
C ASP A 54 -0.79 -2.63 -10.74
N ALA A 55 -1.81 -1.77 -10.62
CA ALA A 55 -3.15 -2.09 -11.08
C ALA A 55 -3.22 -2.27 -12.61
N GLU A 56 -2.47 -1.47 -13.36
CA GLU A 56 -2.34 -1.62 -14.82
C GLU A 56 -1.65 -2.95 -15.16
N LEU A 57 -0.57 -3.27 -14.46
CA LEU A 57 0.12 -4.55 -14.60
C LEU A 57 -0.80 -5.73 -14.26
N ALA A 58 -1.54 -5.66 -13.15
CA ALA A 58 -2.46 -6.70 -12.72
C ALA A 58 -3.54 -6.99 -13.79
N LYS A 59 -4.15 -5.95 -14.35
CA LYS A 59 -5.13 -6.08 -15.44
C LYS A 59 -4.51 -6.73 -16.68
N LYS A 60 -3.27 -6.40 -17.02
CA LYS A 60 -2.55 -6.96 -18.17
C LYS A 60 -2.22 -8.44 -17.98
N VAL A 61 -1.61 -8.82 -16.86
CA VAL A 61 -1.13 -10.19 -16.62
C VAL A 61 -2.25 -11.17 -16.29
N ARG A 62 -3.42 -10.69 -15.87
CA ARG A 62 -4.61 -11.47 -15.57
C ARG A 62 -5.71 -11.32 -16.62
N PHE A 63 -5.38 -10.83 -17.79
CA PHE A 63 -6.35 -10.68 -18.88
C PHE A 63 -7.11 -11.99 -19.16
N GLY A 64 -8.44 -11.92 -19.25
CA GLY A 64 -9.32 -13.09 -19.45
C GLY A 64 -9.57 -13.93 -18.17
N ARG A 65 -9.09 -13.52 -17.01
CA ARG A 65 -9.46 -14.08 -15.69
C ARG A 65 -10.67 -13.34 -15.12
N SER A 66 -11.21 -13.86 -14.00
CA SER A 66 -12.23 -13.15 -13.24
C SER A 66 -11.68 -11.82 -12.69
N GLU A 67 -12.57 -10.87 -12.45
CA GLU A 67 -12.19 -9.57 -11.84
C GLU A 67 -11.54 -9.77 -10.47
N GLN A 68 -12.06 -10.71 -9.68
CA GLN A 68 -11.49 -11.06 -8.38
C GLN A 68 -10.07 -11.63 -8.50
N ASP A 69 -9.84 -12.54 -9.46
CA ASP A 69 -8.50 -13.08 -9.71
C ASP A 69 -7.52 -12.00 -10.15
N ALA A 70 -7.98 -11.02 -10.95
CA ALA A 70 -7.16 -9.90 -11.35
C ALA A 70 -6.88 -8.95 -10.18
N PHE A 71 -7.86 -8.69 -9.32
CA PHE A 71 -7.70 -7.85 -8.13
C PHE A 71 -6.67 -8.43 -7.14
N VAL A 72 -6.71 -9.74 -6.90
CA VAL A 72 -5.79 -10.44 -5.98
C VAL A 72 -4.31 -10.30 -6.39
N ALA A 73 -4.03 -9.96 -7.65
CA ALA A 73 -2.65 -9.69 -8.07
C ALA A 73 -2.01 -8.52 -7.32
N GLY A 74 -2.78 -7.50 -6.90
CA GLY A 74 -2.25 -6.36 -6.13
C GLY A 74 -1.67 -6.77 -4.78
N PRO A 75 -2.44 -7.43 -3.89
CA PRO A 75 -1.90 -8.03 -2.68
C PRO A 75 -0.68 -8.91 -2.93
N GLN A 76 -0.67 -9.73 -3.99
CA GLN A 76 0.47 -10.59 -4.34
C GLN A 76 1.71 -9.80 -4.77
N LEU A 77 1.53 -8.71 -5.52
CA LEU A 77 2.64 -7.81 -5.90
C LEU A 77 3.23 -7.14 -4.66
N HIS A 78 2.39 -6.62 -3.78
CA HIS A 78 2.82 -5.99 -2.53
C HIS A 78 3.62 -6.94 -1.63
N MET A 79 3.25 -8.24 -1.61
CA MET A 79 4.02 -9.30 -0.95
C MET A 79 5.33 -9.60 -1.67
N LEU A 80 5.32 -9.68 -3.01
CA LEU A 80 6.50 -9.96 -3.83
C LEU A 80 7.56 -8.85 -3.71
N GLU A 81 7.13 -7.61 -3.56
CA GLU A 81 7.99 -6.44 -3.32
C GLU A 81 8.62 -6.45 -1.92
N GLY A 82 8.22 -7.36 -1.05
CA GLY A 82 8.73 -7.46 0.31
C GLY A 82 8.18 -6.40 1.27
N SER A 83 7.04 -5.79 0.92
CA SER A 83 6.45 -4.71 1.70
C SER A 83 5.70 -5.23 2.93
N VAL A 84 4.88 -6.29 2.77
CA VAL A 84 3.95 -6.76 3.79
C VAL A 84 3.32 -8.09 3.36
N ILE A 85 2.93 -8.94 4.29
CA ILE A 85 2.04 -10.08 4.02
C ILE A 85 0.60 -9.60 4.11
N VAL A 86 -0.19 -9.81 3.05
CA VAL A 86 -1.58 -9.37 2.95
C VAL A 86 -2.52 -10.55 3.05
N THR A 87 -3.37 -10.57 4.08
CA THR A 87 -4.42 -11.58 4.27
C THR A 87 -5.79 -10.92 4.14
N PRO A 88 -6.60 -11.28 3.13
CA PRO A 88 -7.94 -10.73 3.00
C PRO A 88 -8.87 -11.27 4.11
N VAL A 89 -9.62 -10.37 4.74
CA VAL A 89 -10.70 -10.69 5.68
C VAL A 89 -12.05 -10.59 4.96
N LYS A 90 -12.22 -9.53 4.18
CA LYS A 90 -13.44 -9.25 3.42
C LYS A 90 -13.07 -8.55 2.12
N ILE A 91 -13.68 -8.98 1.02
CA ILE A 91 -13.62 -8.30 -0.28
C ILE A 91 -15.01 -8.37 -0.90
N GLU A 92 -15.67 -7.24 -0.97
CA GLU A 92 -16.90 -7.02 -1.72
C GLU A 92 -16.62 -5.98 -2.78
N MET A 93 -16.81 -6.31 -4.05
CA MET A 93 -16.51 -5.41 -5.16
C MET A 93 -17.47 -5.63 -6.31
N ASP A 94 -17.85 -4.54 -6.95
CA ASP A 94 -18.62 -4.50 -8.19
C ASP A 94 -18.04 -3.41 -9.10
N LEU A 95 -17.38 -3.83 -10.18
CA LEU A 95 -16.77 -2.89 -11.14
C LEU A 95 -17.82 -2.08 -11.91
N THR A 96 -19.07 -2.58 -12.00
CA THR A 96 -20.12 -1.87 -12.75
C THR A 96 -20.64 -0.68 -11.97
N SER A 97 -20.87 -0.84 -10.67
CA SER A 97 -21.31 0.25 -9.78
C SER A 97 -20.14 1.06 -9.22
N GLY A 98 -18.93 0.48 -9.21
CA GLY A 98 -17.75 1.04 -8.55
C GLY A 98 -17.78 0.84 -7.02
N ASP A 99 -18.68 -0.01 -6.51
CA ASP A 99 -18.78 -0.30 -5.09
C ASP A 99 -17.63 -1.19 -4.64
N PHE A 100 -17.05 -0.83 -3.52
CA PHE A 100 -15.94 -1.56 -2.91
C PHE A 100 -16.02 -1.49 -1.39
N ASN A 101 -15.85 -2.64 -0.74
CA ASN A 101 -15.67 -2.72 0.71
C ASN A 101 -14.67 -3.85 0.99
N GLY A 102 -13.46 -3.46 1.32
CA GLY A 102 -12.34 -4.38 1.56
C GLY A 102 -11.77 -4.22 2.96
N GLU A 103 -11.48 -5.36 3.60
CA GLU A 103 -10.77 -5.42 4.88
C GLU A 103 -9.66 -6.43 4.76
N PHE A 104 -8.46 -6.05 5.21
CA PHE A 104 -7.27 -6.88 5.14
C PHE A 104 -6.47 -6.80 6.44
N LEU A 105 -5.81 -7.89 6.76
CA LEU A 105 -4.78 -7.95 7.79
C LEU A 105 -3.41 -7.91 7.14
N TRP A 106 -2.51 -7.18 7.78
CA TRP A 106 -1.13 -7.04 7.36
C TRP A 106 -0.18 -7.55 8.43
N ASP A 107 0.65 -8.53 8.05
CA ASP A 107 1.73 -9.03 8.87
C ASP A 107 3.09 -8.62 8.29
N ASN A 108 4.08 -8.43 9.14
CA ASN A 108 5.45 -8.07 8.76
C ASN A 108 5.53 -6.77 7.93
N SER A 109 4.73 -5.75 8.29
CA SER A 109 4.84 -4.43 7.66
C SER A 109 6.23 -3.84 7.89
N TYR A 110 7.01 -3.65 6.81
CA TYR A 110 8.34 -3.03 6.94
C TYR A 110 8.23 -1.59 7.47
N GLU A 111 7.17 -0.84 7.14
CA GLU A 111 7.01 0.54 7.63
C GLU A 111 6.78 0.58 9.13
N ALA A 112 5.96 -0.32 9.66
CA ALA A 112 5.76 -0.45 11.12
C ALA A 112 7.06 -0.85 11.81
N GLU A 113 7.77 -1.85 11.27
CA GLU A 113 9.06 -2.32 11.80
C GLU A 113 10.11 -1.20 11.87
N VAL A 114 10.34 -0.52 10.75
CA VAL A 114 11.37 0.53 10.69
C VAL A 114 10.99 1.73 11.55
N HIS A 115 9.70 2.07 11.65
CA HIS A 115 9.25 3.17 12.48
C HIS A 115 9.49 2.87 13.97
N VAL A 116 9.10 1.68 14.42
CA VAL A 116 9.33 1.26 15.82
C VAL A 116 10.81 1.23 16.16
N ARG A 117 11.65 0.79 15.24
CA ARG A 117 13.10 0.76 15.43
C ARG A 117 13.71 2.16 15.62
N GLU A 118 13.22 3.17 14.86
CA GLU A 118 13.78 4.53 14.88
C GLU A 118 13.17 5.42 15.98
N TYR A 119 11.86 5.29 16.21
CA TYR A 119 11.10 6.21 17.06
C TYR A 119 10.43 5.54 18.27
N GLY A 120 10.47 4.20 18.35
CA GLY A 120 9.72 3.44 19.33
C GLY A 120 8.24 3.31 18.97
N GLN A 121 7.45 2.82 19.94
CA GLN A 121 6.01 2.68 19.81
C GLN A 121 5.33 4.06 19.65
N THR A 122 4.33 4.14 18.80
CA THR A 122 3.58 5.36 18.52
C THR A 122 2.11 5.21 18.87
N THR A 123 1.36 6.33 18.89
CA THR A 123 -0.09 6.34 19.06
C THR A 123 -0.84 6.27 17.75
N ASP A 124 -0.21 6.67 16.66
CA ASP A 124 -0.85 6.79 15.34
C ASP A 124 -0.32 5.73 14.38
N PRO A 125 -1.16 5.28 13.42
CA PRO A 125 -0.76 4.39 12.35
C PRO A 125 0.35 4.99 11.48
N VAL A 126 1.30 4.14 11.02
CA VAL A 126 2.52 4.60 10.35
C VAL A 126 2.79 3.96 8.99
N CYS A 127 1.94 3.08 8.50
CA CYS A 127 2.13 2.37 7.23
C CYS A 127 1.70 3.23 6.02
N TRP A 128 2.26 4.43 5.93
CA TRP A 128 1.77 5.49 5.03
C TRP A 128 1.93 5.16 3.55
N MET A 129 3.08 4.63 3.15
CA MET A 129 3.33 4.27 1.76
C MET A 129 2.47 3.06 1.37
N GLN A 130 2.35 2.07 2.27
CA GLN A 130 1.54 0.87 2.04
C GLN A 130 0.05 1.21 1.94
N ILE A 131 -0.47 2.12 2.77
CA ILE A 131 -1.85 2.64 2.66
C ILE A 131 -2.05 3.40 1.36
N GLY A 132 -1.07 4.19 0.96
CA GLY A 132 -1.07 4.85 -0.34
C GLY A 132 -1.17 3.84 -1.48
N TYR A 133 -0.34 2.79 -1.44
CA TYR A 133 -0.35 1.71 -2.42
C TYR A 133 -1.73 1.04 -2.52
N ALA A 134 -2.30 0.61 -1.39
CA ALA A 134 -3.62 -0.04 -1.37
C ALA A 134 -4.70 0.88 -1.97
N SER A 135 -4.68 2.18 -1.62
CA SER A 135 -5.61 3.17 -2.16
C SER A 135 -5.42 3.38 -3.66
N GLY A 136 -4.17 3.53 -4.12
CA GLY A 136 -3.84 3.76 -5.54
C GLY A 136 -4.18 2.56 -6.41
N PHE A 137 -3.79 1.35 -5.97
CA PHE A 137 -4.09 0.11 -6.67
C PHE A 137 -5.61 -0.08 -6.82
N THR A 138 -6.34 -0.01 -5.70
CA THR A 138 -7.77 -0.27 -5.70
C THR A 138 -8.53 0.81 -6.47
N SER A 139 -8.14 2.09 -6.34
CA SER A 139 -8.78 3.17 -7.11
C SER A 139 -8.61 2.99 -8.62
N ALA A 140 -7.39 2.68 -9.08
CA ALA A 140 -7.13 2.44 -10.50
C ALA A 140 -7.82 1.17 -11.01
N PHE A 141 -7.93 0.14 -10.15
CA PHE A 141 -8.62 -1.09 -10.47
C PHE A 141 -10.14 -0.88 -10.62
N MET A 142 -10.75 -0.18 -9.64
CA MET A 142 -12.19 0.08 -9.57
C MET A 142 -12.66 1.20 -10.52
N GLY A 143 -11.75 2.06 -11.00
CA GLY A 143 -12.13 3.25 -11.76
C GLY A 143 -12.83 4.34 -10.93
N ARG A 144 -12.75 4.25 -9.60
CA ARG A 144 -13.35 5.16 -8.62
C ARG A 144 -12.38 5.38 -7.47
N PHE A 145 -12.39 6.54 -6.84
CA PHE A 145 -11.49 6.79 -5.73
C PHE A 145 -11.87 5.97 -4.50
N ILE A 146 -11.03 5.00 -4.18
CA ILE A 146 -11.12 4.15 -2.99
C ILE A 146 -10.03 4.59 -2.01
N LEU A 147 -10.43 4.96 -0.82
CA LEU A 147 -9.53 5.33 0.25
C LEU A 147 -9.39 4.18 1.24
N PHE A 148 -8.15 3.76 1.48
CA PHE A 148 -7.83 2.89 2.60
C PHE A 148 -7.40 3.69 3.82
N LYS A 149 -7.83 3.23 5.00
CA LYS A 149 -7.33 3.67 6.29
C LYS A 149 -6.78 2.50 7.08
N GLU A 150 -5.68 2.74 7.76
CA GLU A 150 -5.12 1.80 8.73
C GLU A 150 -5.84 2.02 10.06
N VAL A 151 -6.68 1.05 10.46
CA VAL A 151 -7.51 1.14 11.68
C VAL A 151 -6.84 0.48 12.89
N GLU A 152 -5.87 -0.42 12.65
CA GLU A 152 -4.97 -0.96 13.66
C GLU A 152 -3.56 -1.02 13.05
N CYS A 153 -2.53 -0.70 13.84
CA CYS A 153 -1.15 -0.71 13.40
C CYS A 153 -0.25 -1.43 14.39
N ALA A 154 0.65 -2.26 13.89
CA ALA A 154 1.64 -2.95 14.72
C ALA A 154 2.54 -1.97 15.48
N ALA A 155 2.85 -0.80 14.90
CA ALA A 155 3.63 0.23 15.57
C ALA A 155 2.91 0.87 16.77
N THR A 156 1.60 0.69 16.91
CA THR A 156 0.83 1.15 18.08
C THR A 156 0.71 0.08 19.18
N GLY A 157 1.47 -1.02 19.07
CA GLY A 157 1.44 -2.12 20.04
C GLY A 157 0.41 -3.20 19.74
N ARG A 158 -0.21 -3.18 18.54
CA ARG A 158 -1.05 -4.28 18.07
C ARG A 158 -0.19 -5.41 17.50
N ASN A 159 -0.75 -6.62 17.45
CA ASN A 159 -0.02 -7.77 16.91
C ASN A 159 0.21 -7.70 15.40
N GLN A 160 -0.69 -7.01 14.69
CA GLN A 160 -0.69 -6.86 13.24
C GLN A 160 -1.38 -5.55 12.86
N CYS A 161 -1.24 -5.17 11.59
CA CYS A 161 -2.00 -4.04 11.08
C CYS A 161 -3.34 -4.52 10.49
N ARG A 162 -4.35 -3.67 10.53
CA ARG A 162 -5.67 -3.87 9.93
C ARG A 162 -6.01 -2.67 9.08
N ILE A 163 -6.39 -2.90 7.84
CA ILE A 163 -6.77 -1.84 6.93
C ILE A 163 -8.18 -2.05 6.41
N VAL A 164 -8.89 -0.96 6.20
CA VAL A 164 -10.24 -0.95 5.60
C VAL A 164 -10.24 0.01 4.42
N GLY A 165 -10.80 -0.43 3.30
CA GLY A 165 -10.92 0.38 2.08
C GLY A 165 -12.37 0.48 1.63
N LYS A 166 -12.80 1.68 1.25
CA LYS A 166 -14.11 1.96 0.67
C LYS A 166 -14.09 3.27 -0.11
N PRO A 167 -15.13 3.55 -0.93
CA PRO A 167 -15.26 4.85 -1.58
C PRO A 167 -15.05 5.99 -0.61
N VAL A 168 -14.33 7.03 -1.03
CA VAL A 168 -13.94 8.14 -0.14
C VAL A 168 -15.16 8.80 0.51
N GLU A 169 -16.25 8.95 -0.23
CA GLU A 169 -17.50 9.57 0.22
C GLU A 169 -18.24 8.78 1.31
N GLU A 170 -17.89 7.52 1.50
CA GLU A 170 -18.46 6.69 2.57
C GLU A 170 -17.70 6.80 3.90
N TRP A 171 -16.60 7.57 3.91
CA TRP A 171 -15.89 7.86 5.13
C TRP A 171 -16.54 9.04 5.85
N PRO A 172 -16.85 8.92 7.18
CA PRO A 172 -17.51 10.02 7.93
C PRO A 172 -16.71 11.33 7.94
N ASP A 173 -15.39 11.20 7.85
CA ASP A 173 -14.40 12.28 7.88
C ASP A 173 -13.85 12.61 6.48
N ALA A 174 -14.59 12.28 5.42
CA ALA A 174 -14.16 12.53 4.04
C ALA A 174 -13.84 14.00 3.74
N HIS A 175 -14.43 14.94 4.53
CA HIS A 175 -14.23 16.38 4.37
C HIS A 175 -12.91 16.89 4.96
N GLU A 176 -12.20 16.05 5.74
CA GLU A 176 -10.94 16.38 6.41
C GLU A 176 -9.72 15.82 5.67
N LEU A 177 -9.96 15.13 4.56
CA LEU A 177 -8.96 14.43 3.76
C LEU A 177 -8.51 15.23 2.53
#